data_4ec1fa4f806b27865639229d4ad35e21
#
_entry.id   4ec1fa4f806b27865639229d4ad35e21
#
_cell.length_a   1.000
_cell.length_b   1.000
_cell.length_c   1.000
_cell.angle_alpha   90.00
_cell.angle_beta   90.00
_cell.angle_gamma   90.00
#
_symmetry.space_group_name_H-M   'P 1'
#
loop_
_entity.id
_entity.type
_entity.pdbx_description
1 polymer ?
#
loop_
_entity_poly.entity_id
_entity_poly.type
_entity_poly.pdbx_seq_one_letter_code
_entity_poly.pdbx_strand_id
1 'polypeptide(L)'
;MSFHSFYCCYLIRSLKEGQHNKVYVGSTPNPIRRLRQHNGEITQGAYRTRKHRPWEVVMIVYGFPTKSHALQFEWAWQKPLQSRHTKRSNVQNITMETLQKTRQPNLMLIKLWTAQLLLNTMPFCLLPLKIRFISSQMQSLFFEGYRLPFQMTSSVGTIEDLIKGIWENDNQCIEALKSISNDTNKKCSICESSIQQTQYLVCTHCYHMICHTLCLAKAWTKELELVPIQGHCTSCKKVWTWGDLIRMSKLIKVSLLDEELDDSESSSSSSVINMTDDQV
;
A
#
# COMPACT_ATOMS: atom_id res chain seq x y z
N MET A 1 9.50 -6.17 -13.28
CA MET A 1 9.58 -5.85 -11.85
C MET A 1 8.19 -5.99 -11.25
N SER A 2 8.00 -6.92 -10.36
CA SER A 2 6.72 -7.21 -9.71
C SER A 2 6.68 -6.49 -8.35
N PHE A 3 5.74 -5.56 -8.17
CA PHE A 3 5.49 -4.90 -6.88
C PHE A 3 4.68 -5.84 -5.98
N HIS A 4 5.24 -6.94 -5.53
CA HIS A 4 4.52 -7.99 -4.81
C HIS A 4 3.82 -7.55 -3.52
N SER A 5 4.15 -6.38 -2.96
CA SER A 5 3.57 -5.89 -1.71
C SER A 5 2.89 -4.51 -1.79
N PHE A 6 3.02 -3.78 -2.89
CA PHE A 6 2.36 -2.49 -3.05
C PHE A 6 0.97 -2.66 -3.67
N TYR A 7 -0.03 -2.08 -3.03
CA TYR A 7 -1.38 -1.97 -3.57
C TYR A 7 -1.98 -0.64 -3.17
N CYS A 8 -2.61 0.05 -4.10
CA CYS A 8 -3.23 1.35 -3.84
C CYS A 8 -4.64 1.42 -4.44
N CYS A 9 -5.45 2.28 -3.84
CA CYS A 9 -6.70 2.77 -4.41
C CYS A 9 -6.48 4.20 -4.89
N TYR A 10 -7.04 4.56 -6.02
CA TYR A 10 -6.83 5.86 -6.64
C TYR A 10 -8.15 6.49 -7.09
N LEU A 11 -8.17 7.81 -7.10
CA LEU A 11 -9.20 8.65 -7.70
C LEU A 11 -8.59 9.37 -8.90
N ILE A 12 -9.22 9.23 -10.07
CA ILE A 12 -8.87 9.99 -11.28
C ILE A 12 -10.04 10.86 -11.70
N ARG A 13 -9.71 12.00 -12.34
CA ARG A 13 -10.69 12.89 -12.99
C ARG A 13 -10.39 13.05 -14.47
N SER A 14 -11.45 13.30 -15.26
CA SER A 14 -11.32 13.61 -16.67
C SER A 14 -10.82 15.05 -16.87
N LEU A 15 -9.87 15.21 -17.80
CA LEU A 15 -9.42 16.51 -18.29
C LEU A 15 -10.13 16.91 -19.58
N LYS A 16 -11.05 16.07 -20.09
CA LYS A 16 -11.81 16.37 -21.28
C LYS A 16 -12.70 17.60 -21.05
N GLU A 17 -12.69 18.52 -22.00
CA GLU A 17 -13.48 19.75 -21.95
C GLU A 17 -14.96 19.45 -21.69
N GLY A 18 -15.57 20.23 -20.79
CA GLY A 18 -16.97 20.03 -20.35
C GLY A 18 -17.21 18.79 -19.49
N GLN A 19 -16.18 17.98 -19.16
CA GLN A 19 -16.34 16.75 -18.42
C GLN A 19 -15.48 16.63 -17.15
N HIS A 20 -15.01 17.73 -16.60
CA HIS A 20 -14.17 17.76 -15.40
C HIS A 20 -14.83 17.15 -14.15
N ASN A 21 -16.15 17.00 -14.13
CA ASN A 21 -16.90 16.31 -13.09
C ASN A 21 -16.90 14.76 -13.21
N LYS A 22 -16.39 14.21 -14.33
CA LYS A 22 -16.28 12.77 -14.48
C LYS A 22 -15.08 12.27 -13.70
N VAL A 23 -15.35 11.38 -12.76
CA VAL A 23 -14.34 10.76 -11.89
C VAL A 23 -14.47 9.24 -11.92
N TYR A 24 -13.36 8.57 -11.61
CA TYR A 24 -13.32 7.13 -11.49
C TYR A 24 -12.44 6.73 -10.31
N VAL A 25 -12.89 5.74 -9.54
CA VAL A 25 -12.15 5.10 -8.46
C VAL A 25 -11.74 3.70 -8.90
N GLY A 26 -10.51 3.32 -8.63
CA GLY A 26 -9.99 1.99 -8.93
C GLY A 26 -8.89 1.59 -7.96
N SER A 27 -8.39 0.37 -8.12
CA SER A 27 -7.24 -0.14 -7.37
C SER A 27 -6.21 -0.76 -8.32
N THR A 28 -4.95 -0.75 -7.90
CA THR A 28 -3.87 -1.30 -8.71
C THR A 28 -2.61 -1.52 -7.88
N PRO A 29 -1.76 -2.52 -8.24
CA PRO A 29 -0.39 -2.58 -7.74
C PRO A 29 0.56 -1.61 -8.44
N ASN A 30 0.21 -1.08 -9.62
CA ASN A 30 1.07 -0.17 -10.40
C ASN A 30 0.25 1.03 -10.93
N PRO A 31 0.20 2.15 -10.22
CA PRO A 31 -0.61 3.31 -10.58
C PRO A 31 -0.14 4.00 -11.86
N ILE A 32 1.17 4.04 -12.14
CA ILE A 32 1.72 4.64 -13.37
C ILE A 32 1.22 3.86 -14.60
N ARG A 33 1.43 2.54 -14.62
CA ARG A 33 0.93 1.69 -15.70
C ARG A 33 -0.58 1.79 -15.85
N ARG A 34 -1.31 1.85 -14.72
CA ARG A 34 -2.77 1.92 -14.72
C ARG A 34 -3.28 3.24 -15.31
N LEU A 35 -2.65 4.36 -15.00
CA LEU A 35 -2.99 5.66 -15.60
C LEU A 35 -2.78 5.64 -17.12
N ARG A 36 -1.67 5.08 -17.60
CA ARG A 36 -1.41 4.90 -19.04
C ARG A 36 -2.46 4.04 -19.74
N GLN A 37 -2.99 2.99 -19.05
CA GLN A 37 -4.12 2.21 -19.55
C GLN A 37 -5.41 3.06 -19.64
N HIS A 38 -5.70 3.89 -18.62
CA HIS A 38 -6.85 4.80 -18.66
C HIS A 38 -6.74 5.78 -19.81
N ASN A 39 -5.56 6.31 -20.09
CA ASN A 39 -5.32 7.25 -21.18
C ASN A 39 -5.22 6.59 -22.56
N GLY A 40 -5.12 5.26 -22.60
CA GLY A 40 -5.10 4.51 -23.87
C GLY A 40 -3.75 4.39 -24.53
N GLU A 41 -2.68 4.73 -23.82
CA GLU A 41 -1.31 4.50 -24.24
C GLU A 41 -0.96 3.00 -24.20
N ILE A 42 -1.68 2.23 -23.40
CA ILE A 42 -1.59 0.78 -23.31
C ILE A 42 -2.97 0.19 -23.62
N THR A 43 -3.04 -0.74 -24.54
CA THR A 43 -4.29 -1.24 -25.15
C THR A 43 -5.20 -2.06 -24.24
N GLN A 44 -4.74 -2.55 -23.10
CA GLN A 44 -5.49 -3.46 -22.21
C GLN A 44 -6.14 -2.75 -21.01
N GLY A 45 -7.43 -3.04 -20.77
CA GLY A 45 -8.01 -3.04 -19.41
C GLY A 45 -8.73 -1.79 -18.91
N ALA A 46 -9.02 -0.75 -19.72
CA ALA A 46 -9.68 0.48 -19.24
C ALA A 46 -10.93 0.87 -20.05
N TYR A 47 -11.80 -0.09 -20.37
CA TYR A 47 -13.00 0.14 -21.19
C TYR A 47 -13.94 1.21 -20.63
N ARG A 48 -14.20 1.21 -19.31
CA ARG A 48 -15.13 2.14 -18.65
C ARG A 48 -14.72 3.61 -18.74
N THR A 49 -13.43 3.87 -18.86
CA THR A 49 -12.88 5.25 -18.85
C THR A 49 -12.59 5.80 -20.24
N ARG A 50 -12.73 4.96 -21.30
CA ARG A 50 -12.35 5.30 -22.68
C ARG A 50 -13.01 6.60 -23.21
N LYS A 51 -14.28 6.84 -22.88
CA LYS A 51 -15.06 7.98 -23.40
C LYS A 51 -14.65 9.35 -22.85
N HIS A 52 -13.94 9.38 -21.71
CA HIS A 52 -13.67 10.59 -20.95
C HIS A 52 -12.17 10.90 -20.82
N ARG A 53 -11.36 10.37 -21.72
CA ARG A 53 -9.91 10.67 -21.81
C ARG A 53 -9.67 12.13 -22.22
N PRO A 54 -8.54 12.72 -21.81
CA PRO A 54 -7.51 12.18 -20.94
C PRO A 54 -7.89 12.23 -19.45
N TRP A 55 -7.20 11.42 -18.64
CA TRP A 55 -7.38 11.30 -17.21
C TRP A 55 -6.12 11.73 -16.45
N GLU A 56 -6.33 12.38 -15.31
CA GLU A 56 -5.27 12.64 -14.34
C GLU A 56 -5.62 12.03 -12.99
N VAL A 57 -4.60 11.72 -12.20
CA VAL A 57 -4.81 11.28 -10.82
C VAL A 57 -5.05 12.48 -9.92
N VAL A 58 -6.02 12.36 -9.03
CA VAL A 58 -6.35 13.35 -8.00
C VAL A 58 -5.67 12.99 -6.69
N MET A 59 -5.84 11.73 -6.27
CA MET A 59 -5.25 11.21 -5.05
C MET A 59 -5.06 9.68 -5.10
N ILE A 60 -4.14 9.20 -4.27
CA ILE A 60 -3.87 7.79 -4.06
C ILE A 60 -3.91 7.50 -2.56
N VAL A 61 -4.60 6.42 -2.18
CA VAL A 61 -4.56 5.82 -0.84
C VAL A 61 -3.78 4.52 -0.92
N TYR A 62 -2.77 4.34 -0.09
CA TYR A 62 -1.87 3.18 -0.11
C TYR A 62 -1.44 2.77 1.30
N GLY A 63 -0.67 1.67 1.42
CA GLY A 63 -0.29 1.11 2.72
C GLY A 63 -1.26 0.04 3.23
N PHE A 64 -2.10 -0.50 2.37
CA PHE A 64 -3.00 -1.61 2.72
C PHE A 64 -2.19 -2.88 3.07
N PRO A 65 -2.53 -3.57 4.18
CA PRO A 65 -1.83 -4.79 4.58
C PRO A 65 -1.94 -5.94 3.57
N THR A 66 -3.06 -6.00 2.84
CA THR A 66 -3.33 -7.00 1.82
C THR A 66 -4.11 -6.43 0.64
N LYS A 67 -4.03 -7.10 -0.50
CA LYS A 67 -4.86 -6.81 -1.67
C LYS A 67 -6.36 -6.79 -1.32
N SER A 68 -6.81 -7.70 -0.46
CA SER A 68 -8.23 -7.79 -0.06
C SER A 68 -8.70 -6.52 0.66
N HIS A 69 -7.89 -5.93 1.54
CA HIS A 69 -8.22 -4.65 2.19
C HIS A 69 -8.32 -3.51 1.17
N ALA A 70 -7.43 -3.46 0.19
CA ALA A 70 -7.50 -2.47 -0.87
C ALA A 70 -8.77 -2.62 -1.72
N LEU A 71 -9.14 -3.85 -2.11
CA LEU A 71 -10.37 -4.12 -2.87
C LEU A 71 -11.64 -3.80 -2.07
N GLN A 72 -11.66 -4.07 -0.77
CA GLN A 72 -12.77 -3.68 0.11
C GLN A 72 -12.91 -2.16 0.20
N PHE A 73 -11.78 -1.44 0.33
CA PHE A 73 -11.77 0.01 0.34
C PHE A 73 -12.23 0.58 -1.01
N GLU A 74 -11.70 0.07 -2.13
CA GLU A 74 -12.12 0.46 -3.48
C GLU A 74 -13.62 0.31 -3.67
N TRP A 75 -14.17 -0.87 -3.34
CA TRP A 75 -15.59 -1.14 -3.49
C TRP A 75 -16.46 -0.20 -2.65
N ALA A 76 -16.09 0.02 -1.39
CA ALA A 76 -16.78 0.94 -0.51
C ALA A 76 -16.70 2.39 -1.02
N TRP A 77 -15.56 2.79 -1.57
CA TRP A 77 -15.35 4.10 -2.17
C TRP A 77 -16.13 4.30 -3.46
N GLN A 78 -16.22 3.25 -4.30
CA GLN A 78 -17.05 3.28 -5.51
C GLN A 78 -18.55 3.34 -5.18
N LYS A 79 -19.00 2.56 -4.19
CA LYS A 79 -20.41 2.33 -3.87
C LYS A 79 -20.75 2.67 -2.42
N PRO A 80 -20.62 3.94 -2.00
CA PRO A 80 -20.80 4.32 -0.59
C PRO A 80 -22.19 4.01 -0.06
N LEU A 81 -23.23 4.10 -0.89
CA LEU A 81 -24.63 3.85 -0.48
C LEU A 81 -24.91 2.36 -0.20
N GLN A 82 -24.14 1.45 -0.78
CA GLN A 82 -24.30 0.01 -0.62
C GLN A 82 -23.34 -0.55 0.44
N SER A 83 -22.26 0.18 0.76
CA SER A 83 -21.24 -0.29 1.66
C SER A 83 -21.71 -0.31 3.12
N ARG A 84 -21.51 -1.45 3.79
CA ARG A 84 -21.75 -1.57 5.23
C ARG A 84 -20.85 -0.65 6.07
N HIS A 85 -19.69 -0.29 5.56
CA HIS A 85 -18.74 0.58 6.26
C HIS A 85 -19.25 2.03 6.34
N THR A 86 -19.94 2.49 5.31
CA THR A 86 -20.52 3.82 5.27
C THR A 86 -21.91 3.88 5.92
N LYS A 87 -22.68 2.77 5.90
CA LYS A 87 -24.03 2.72 6.48
C LYS A 87 -24.05 2.89 8.00
N ARG A 88 -22.98 2.53 8.70
CA ARG A 88 -22.88 2.59 10.17
C ARG A 88 -22.32 3.90 10.71
N SER A 89 -21.89 4.81 9.87
CA SER A 89 -21.30 6.06 10.30
C SER A 89 -22.36 7.17 10.32
N ASN A 90 -22.36 8.00 11.40
CA ASN A 90 -23.23 9.18 11.51
C ASN A 90 -22.95 10.23 10.40
N VAL A 91 -21.88 10.05 9.64
CA VAL A 91 -21.49 10.89 8.49
C VAL A 91 -22.31 10.54 7.24
N GLN A 92 -23.12 9.45 7.27
CA GLN A 92 -24.03 9.10 6.18
C GLN A 92 -24.97 10.25 5.79
N ASN A 93 -25.42 11.02 6.76
CA ASN A 93 -26.40 12.08 6.51
C ASN A 93 -25.86 13.15 5.58
N ILE A 94 -24.59 13.55 5.71
CA ILE A 94 -23.99 14.61 4.88
C ILE A 94 -23.80 14.12 3.43
N THR A 95 -23.24 12.90 3.25
CA THR A 95 -23.01 12.36 1.91
C THR A 95 -24.33 12.01 1.21
N MET A 96 -25.30 11.45 1.94
CA MET A 96 -26.61 11.07 1.41
C MET A 96 -27.47 12.29 1.09
N GLU A 97 -27.53 13.28 1.98
CA GLU A 97 -28.25 14.51 1.73
C GLU A 97 -27.68 15.31 0.55
N THR A 98 -26.35 15.36 0.44
CA THR A 98 -25.68 16.05 -0.68
C THR A 98 -25.94 15.32 -2.00
N LEU A 99 -25.92 13.98 -2.03
CA LEU A 99 -26.23 13.17 -3.22
C LEU A 99 -27.71 13.29 -3.65
N GLN A 100 -28.62 13.41 -2.68
CA GLN A 100 -30.05 13.47 -2.96
C GLN A 100 -30.54 14.88 -3.33
N LYS A 101 -29.94 15.92 -2.73
CA LYS A 101 -30.37 17.34 -2.89
C LYS A 101 -29.81 18.02 -4.15
N THR A 102 -28.77 17.49 -4.78
CA THR A 102 -28.10 18.15 -5.91
C THR A 102 -28.44 17.49 -7.25
N ARG A 103 -29.08 18.23 -8.16
CA ARG A 103 -29.36 17.76 -9.54
C ARG A 103 -28.10 17.42 -10.35
N GLN A 104 -26.98 18.06 -10.05
CA GLN A 104 -25.67 17.78 -10.65
C GLN A 104 -24.60 17.81 -9.55
N PRO A 105 -24.44 16.73 -8.79
CA PRO A 105 -23.48 16.69 -7.71
C PRO A 105 -22.05 16.79 -8.25
N ASN A 106 -21.19 17.57 -7.57
CA ASN A 106 -19.76 17.54 -7.84
C ASN A 106 -19.20 16.19 -7.42
N LEU A 107 -19.13 15.26 -8.37
CA LEU A 107 -18.74 13.88 -8.13
C LEU A 107 -17.33 13.76 -7.54
N MET A 108 -16.44 14.71 -7.84
CA MET A 108 -15.10 14.74 -7.27
C MET A 108 -15.14 15.02 -5.77
N LEU A 109 -15.84 16.06 -5.33
CA LEU A 109 -15.99 16.39 -3.90
C LEU A 109 -16.65 15.23 -3.13
N ILE A 110 -17.69 14.64 -3.71
CA ILE A 110 -18.35 13.47 -3.12
C ILE A 110 -17.36 12.32 -2.94
N LYS A 111 -16.48 12.05 -3.91
CA LYS A 111 -15.49 11.01 -3.80
C LYS A 111 -14.39 11.36 -2.78
N LEU A 112 -13.97 12.61 -2.69
CA LEU A 112 -13.04 13.06 -1.65
C LEU A 112 -13.65 12.86 -0.24
N TRP A 113 -14.88 13.32 -0.01
CA TRP A 113 -15.58 13.13 1.27
C TRP A 113 -15.85 11.66 1.59
N THR A 114 -16.18 10.84 0.58
CA THR A 114 -16.34 9.40 0.79
C THR A 114 -15.04 8.76 1.24
N ALA A 115 -13.90 9.15 0.67
CA ALA A 115 -12.60 8.65 1.10
C ALA A 115 -12.29 9.05 2.54
N GLN A 116 -12.51 10.32 2.92
CA GLN A 116 -12.37 10.78 4.30
C GLN A 116 -13.20 9.96 5.27
N LEU A 117 -14.47 9.74 4.93
CA LEU A 117 -15.37 8.94 5.73
C LEU A 117 -14.82 7.53 5.94
N LEU A 118 -14.41 6.87 4.87
CA LEU A 118 -13.86 5.52 4.94
C LEU A 118 -12.59 5.45 5.78
N LEU A 119 -11.69 6.42 5.63
CA LEU A 119 -10.44 6.50 6.42
C LEU A 119 -10.71 6.69 7.92
N ASN A 120 -11.85 7.27 8.30
CA ASN A 120 -12.28 7.43 9.69
C ASN A 120 -13.25 6.34 10.17
N THR A 121 -13.51 5.32 9.36
CA THR A 121 -14.46 4.24 9.68
C THR A 121 -13.77 2.88 9.82
N MET A 122 -14.24 2.05 10.74
CA MET A 122 -13.77 0.68 10.90
C MET A 122 -14.00 -0.17 9.64
N PRO A 123 -13.04 -1.00 9.25
CA PRO A 123 -11.75 -1.28 9.89
C PRO A 123 -10.62 -0.32 9.43
N PHE A 124 -10.87 0.52 8.43
CA PHE A 124 -9.82 1.30 7.75
C PHE A 124 -9.13 2.30 8.67
N CYS A 125 -9.89 2.88 9.63
CA CYS A 125 -9.33 3.82 10.60
C CYS A 125 -8.25 3.22 11.52
N LEU A 126 -8.12 1.91 11.58
CA LEU A 126 -7.06 1.22 12.34
C LEU A 126 -5.80 0.96 11.50
N LEU A 127 -5.89 1.13 10.18
CA LEU A 127 -4.77 0.86 9.29
C LEU A 127 -3.87 2.10 9.16
N PRO A 128 -2.54 1.93 9.11
CA PRO A 128 -1.61 3.04 8.91
C PRO A 128 -1.55 3.43 7.43
N LEU A 129 -2.70 3.82 6.88
CA LEU A 129 -2.80 4.21 5.47
C LEU A 129 -2.11 5.54 5.22
N LYS A 130 -1.60 5.70 4.02
CA LYS A 130 -0.92 6.90 3.54
C LYS A 130 -1.68 7.46 2.35
N ILE A 131 -1.74 8.79 2.27
CA ILE A 131 -2.46 9.47 1.20
C ILE A 131 -1.48 10.35 0.43
N ARG A 132 -1.46 10.21 -0.90
CA ARG A 132 -0.73 11.09 -1.81
C ARG A 132 -1.74 11.91 -2.61
N PHE A 133 -1.66 13.22 -2.50
CA PHE A 133 -2.38 14.16 -3.36
C PHE A 133 -1.46 14.67 -4.47
N ILE A 134 -2.01 14.89 -5.67
CA ILE A 134 -1.23 15.43 -6.78
C ILE A 134 -1.10 16.95 -6.68
N SER A 135 -2.03 17.62 -6.00
CA SER A 135 -1.94 19.07 -5.76
C SER A 135 -2.36 19.45 -4.34
N SER A 136 -1.79 20.56 -3.84
CA SER A 136 -2.13 21.12 -2.53
C SER A 136 -3.59 21.58 -2.47
N GLN A 137 -4.16 22.02 -3.59
CA GLN A 137 -5.59 22.39 -3.66
C GLN A 137 -6.49 21.17 -3.37
N MET A 138 -6.18 19.99 -3.92
CA MET A 138 -6.94 18.79 -3.65
C MET A 138 -6.78 18.32 -2.22
N GLN A 139 -5.59 18.49 -1.65
CA GLN A 139 -5.34 18.22 -0.23
C GLN A 139 -6.17 19.16 0.67
N SER A 140 -6.21 20.44 0.39
CA SER A 140 -6.99 21.43 1.16
C SER A 140 -8.48 21.10 1.12
N LEU A 141 -9.04 20.84 -0.07
CA LEU A 141 -10.43 20.43 -0.24
C LEU A 141 -10.75 19.13 0.50
N PHE A 142 -9.80 18.19 0.58
CA PHE A 142 -9.97 16.96 1.31
C PHE A 142 -10.02 17.20 2.83
N PHE A 143 -9.26 18.14 3.37
CA PHE A 143 -9.19 18.40 4.81
C PHE A 143 -10.21 19.40 5.33
N GLU A 144 -11.12 19.92 4.50
CA GLU A 144 -12.20 20.78 4.98
C GLU A 144 -13.08 20.06 6.01
N GLY A 145 -12.89 20.42 7.29
CA GLY A 145 -13.70 19.93 8.42
C GLY A 145 -13.36 18.55 8.97
N TYR A 146 -12.31 17.86 8.49
CA TYR A 146 -11.95 16.52 8.95
C TYR A 146 -10.46 16.35 9.22
N ARG A 147 -10.14 15.48 10.20
CA ARG A 147 -8.77 15.05 10.49
C ARG A 147 -8.59 13.58 10.17
N LEU A 148 -7.39 13.22 9.77
CA LEU A 148 -7.00 11.82 9.64
C LEU A 148 -6.75 11.20 11.02
N PRO A 149 -6.98 9.87 11.17
CA PRO A 149 -6.45 9.12 12.29
C PRO A 149 -4.94 9.35 12.45
N PHE A 150 -4.46 9.42 13.70
CA PHE A 150 -3.09 9.84 14.04
C PHE A 150 -1.98 8.99 13.39
N GLN A 151 -2.26 7.71 13.08
CA GLN A 151 -1.33 6.80 12.42
C GLN A 151 -1.27 6.98 10.90
N MET A 152 -2.15 7.78 10.31
CA MET A 152 -2.18 8.05 8.89
C MET A 152 -1.42 9.31 8.56
N THR A 153 -0.82 9.35 7.37
CA THR A 153 -0.07 10.50 6.88
C THR A 153 -0.54 10.91 5.50
N SER A 154 -0.40 12.19 5.19
CA SER A 154 -0.66 12.71 3.84
C SER A 154 0.53 13.48 3.31
N SER A 155 0.69 13.47 1.99
CA SER A 155 1.73 14.21 1.28
C SER A 155 1.22 14.70 -0.07
N VAL A 156 1.89 15.72 -0.62
CA VAL A 156 1.64 16.24 -1.97
C VAL A 156 2.83 15.94 -2.85
N GLY A 157 2.58 15.62 -4.13
CA GLY A 157 3.62 15.39 -5.14
C GLY A 157 3.18 14.39 -6.21
N THR A 158 4.04 14.10 -7.16
CA THR A 158 3.73 13.23 -8.30
C THR A 158 3.60 11.75 -7.90
N ILE A 159 3.04 10.95 -8.79
CA ILE A 159 2.96 9.48 -8.61
C ILE A 159 4.34 8.88 -8.82
N GLU A 160 5.09 9.42 -9.77
CA GLU A 160 6.43 8.99 -10.14
C GLU A 160 7.37 9.10 -8.93
N ASP A 161 7.38 10.27 -8.24
CA ASP A 161 8.16 10.48 -7.03
C ASP A 161 7.75 9.53 -5.90
N LEU A 162 6.44 9.28 -5.76
CA LEU A 162 5.95 8.33 -4.76
C LEU A 162 6.49 6.93 -5.01
N ILE A 163 6.34 6.44 -6.24
CA ILE A 163 6.74 5.07 -6.60
C ILE A 163 8.25 4.92 -6.56
N LYS A 164 8.99 5.91 -7.05
CA LYS A 164 10.45 5.96 -6.96
C LYS A 164 10.93 5.90 -5.52
N GLY A 165 10.38 6.74 -4.65
CA GLY A 165 10.75 6.76 -3.24
C GLY A 165 10.43 5.47 -2.49
N ILE A 166 9.29 4.82 -2.79
CA ILE A 166 8.97 3.50 -2.23
C ILE A 166 9.98 2.45 -2.71
N TRP A 167 10.28 2.43 -4.00
CA TRP A 167 11.18 1.45 -4.60
C TRP A 167 12.62 1.59 -4.10
N GLU A 168 13.15 2.82 -4.04
CA GLU A 168 14.48 3.09 -3.51
C GLU A 168 14.60 2.66 -2.05
N ASN A 169 13.62 3.00 -1.22
CA ASN A 169 13.59 2.59 0.18
C ASN A 169 13.47 1.07 0.33
N ASP A 170 12.63 0.41 -0.45
CA ASP A 170 12.44 -1.03 -0.39
C ASP A 170 13.73 -1.77 -0.80
N ASN A 171 14.40 -1.36 -1.88
CA ASN A 171 15.66 -1.97 -2.31
C ASN A 171 16.78 -1.78 -1.27
N GLN A 172 16.95 -0.57 -0.76
CA GLN A 172 17.94 -0.31 0.28
C GLN A 172 17.72 -1.17 1.52
N CYS A 173 16.45 -1.33 1.92
CA CYS A 173 16.10 -2.19 3.04
C CYS A 173 16.35 -3.68 2.74
N ILE A 174 16.02 -4.15 1.54
CA ILE A 174 16.22 -5.55 1.14
C ILE A 174 17.70 -5.91 1.19
N GLU A 175 18.59 -5.09 0.63
CA GLU A 175 20.03 -5.34 0.65
C GLU A 175 20.59 -5.42 2.09
N ALA A 176 20.21 -4.47 2.95
CA ALA A 176 20.64 -4.47 4.35
C ALA A 176 20.10 -5.70 5.12
N LEU A 177 18.89 -6.15 4.78
CA LEU A 177 18.24 -7.26 5.46
C LEU A 177 18.71 -8.63 4.97
N LYS A 178 19.24 -8.74 3.76
CA LYS A 178 19.91 -9.95 3.26
C LYS A 178 21.12 -10.30 4.14
N SER A 179 21.94 -9.34 4.50
CA SER A 179 23.08 -9.57 5.40
C SER A 179 22.63 -10.08 6.78
N ILE A 180 21.53 -9.54 7.31
CA ILE A 180 20.92 -10.01 8.57
C ILE A 180 20.31 -11.39 8.41
N SER A 181 19.71 -11.71 7.27
CA SER A 181 19.09 -13.01 7.02
C SER A 181 20.09 -14.14 7.06
N ASN A 182 21.30 -13.91 6.61
CA ASN A 182 22.39 -14.89 6.57
C ASN A 182 23.07 -15.11 7.93
N ASP A 183 22.81 -14.26 8.94
CA ASP A 183 23.33 -14.48 10.28
C ASP A 183 22.58 -15.61 10.98
N THR A 184 23.28 -16.68 11.31
CA THR A 184 22.74 -17.86 12.02
C THR A 184 22.56 -17.64 13.52
N ASN A 185 23.21 -16.62 14.09
CA ASN A 185 23.24 -16.35 15.52
C ASN A 185 22.30 -15.24 15.98
N LYS A 186 21.26 -14.93 15.18
CA LYS A 186 20.29 -13.90 15.51
C LYS A 186 19.58 -14.15 16.85
N LYS A 187 19.58 -13.16 17.73
CA LYS A 187 18.85 -13.19 19.00
C LYS A 187 17.73 -12.16 19.00
N CYS A 188 16.64 -12.52 19.62
CA CYS A 188 15.50 -11.61 19.80
C CYS A 188 15.85 -10.52 20.83
N SER A 189 15.73 -9.25 20.46
CA SER A 189 15.99 -8.11 21.35
C SER A 189 15.05 -8.01 22.56
N ILE A 190 14.05 -8.89 22.68
CA ILE A 190 13.06 -8.88 23.77
C ILE A 190 13.20 -10.10 24.67
N CYS A 191 13.27 -11.31 24.13
CA CYS A 191 13.35 -12.53 24.91
C CYS A 191 14.75 -13.20 24.90
N GLU A 192 15.71 -12.62 24.19
CA GLU A 192 17.11 -13.04 24.06
C GLU A 192 17.32 -14.44 23.45
N SER A 193 16.25 -15.17 23.19
CA SER A 193 16.31 -16.48 22.54
C SER A 193 16.70 -16.36 21.07
N SER A 194 17.31 -17.42 20.54
CA SER A 194 17.69 -17.51 19.14
C SER A 194 16.48 -17.40 18.21
N ILE A 195 16.67 -16.71 17.12
CA ILE A 195 15.64 -16.57 16.08
C ILE A 195 15.93 -17.61 14.99
N GLN A 196 15.12 -18.65 14.99
CA GLN A 196 15.12 -19.64 13.92
C GLN A 196 14.12 -19.22 12.85
N GLN A 197 14.57 -19.17 11.56
CA GLN A 197 13.76 -18.91 10.39
C GLN A 197 13.16 -17.48 10.24
N THR A 198 12.34 -17.33 9.21
CA THR A 198 11.85 -16.09 8.58
C THR A 198 10.72 -15.37 9.34
N GLN A 199 10.45 -15.67 10.61
CA GLN A 199 9.35 -15.04 11.39
C GLN A 199 9.86 -13.98 12.37
N TYR A 200 10.64 -13.05 11.87
CA TYR A 200 11.13 -11.93 12.66
C TYR A 200 10.84 -10.59 12.00
N LEU A 201 10.88 -9.55 12.81
CA LEU A 201 10.75 -8.17 12.40
C LEU A 201 12.03 -7.43 12.73
N VAL A 202 12.44 -6.53 11.84
CA VAL A 202 13.65 -5.73 11.96
C VAL A 202 13.31 -4.26 11.86
N CYS A 203 13.97 -3.42 12.68
CA CYS A 203 13.93 -1.99 12.49
C CYS A 203 14.76 -1.62 11.26
N THR A 204 14.11 -1.21 10.19
CA THR A 204 14.78 -0.83 8.92
C THR A 204 15.44 0.54 8.95
N HIS A 205 15.53 1.18 10.11
CA HIS A 205 16.27 2.42 10.31
C HIS A 205 17.66 2.20 10.93
N CYS A 206 17.74 1.37 11.97
CA CYS A 206 19.02 1.11 12.65
C CYS A 206 19.52 -0.32 12.48
N TYR A 207 18.67 -1.24 12.02
CA TYR A 207 18.96 -2.66 11.85
C TYR A 207 19.39 -3.44 13.11
N HIS A 208 19.39 -2.79 14.29
CA HIS A 208 19.80 -3.41 15.55
C HIS A 208 18.66 -4.09 16.31
N MET A 209 17.41 -3.62 16.15
CA MET A 209 16.25 -4.29 16.73
C MET A 209 15.84 -5.44 15.83
N ILE A 210 16.07 -6.66 16.28
CA ILE A 210 15.60 -7.89 15.63
C ILE A 210 14.75 -8.63 16.64
N CYS A 211 13.48 -8.90 16.34
CA CYS A 211 12.55 -9.49 17.29
C CYS A 211 11.69 -10.57 16.66
N HIS A 212 11.34 -11.61 17.41
CA HIS A 212 10.24 -12.47 17.01
C HIS A 212 8.98 -11.63 16.83
N THR A 213 8.20 -11.92 15.79
CA THR A 213 6.95 -11.21 15.51
C THR A 213 6.01 -11.21 16.73
N LEU A 214 5.89 -12.32 17.43
CA LEU A 214 5.05 -12.44 18.62
C LEU A 214 5.60 -11.66 19.81
N CYS A 215 6.91 -11.64 20.02
CA CYS A 215 7.52 -10.89 21.12
C CYS A 215 7.27 -9.38 20.93
N LEU A 216 7.48 -8.88 19.72
CA LEU A 216 7.23 -7.47 19.42
C LEU A 216 5.74 -7.12 19.47
N ALA A 217 4.87 -8.01 18.98
CA ALA A 217 3.44 -7.84 19.09
C ALA A 217 3.01 -7.68 20.55
N LYS A 218 3.40 -8.62 21.43
CA LYS A 218 3.09 -8.55 22.86
C LYS A 218 3.60 -7.28 23.54
N ALA A 219 4.82 -6.83 23.18
CA ALA A 219 5.42 -5.62 23.76
C ALA A 219 4.74 -4.32 23.32
N TRP A 220 4.15 -4.28 22.14
CA TRP A 220 3.55 -3.08 21.57
C TRP A 220 2.01 -3.02 21.68
N THR A 221 1.33 -4.17 21.88
CA THR A 221 -0.12 -4.22 22.02
C THR A 221 -0.55 -3.54 23.31
N LYS A 222 -1.48 -2.59 23.22
CA LYS A 222 -2.11 -1.91 24.35
C LYS A 222 -3.40 -2.62 24.77
N GLU A 223 -3.93 -2.24 25.91
CA GLU A 223 -5.24 -2.70 26.35
C GLU A 223 -6.30 -2.45 25.27
N LEU A 224 -7.14 -3.44 25.04
CA LEU A 224 -8.22 -3.44 24.03
C LEU A 224 -7.74 -3.49 22.56
N GLU A 225 -6.45 -3.60 22.28
CA GLU A 225 -5.94 -3.84 20.94
C GLU A 225 -5.77 -5.35 20.69
N LEU A 226 -6.23 -5.85 19.53
CA LEU A 226 -5.97 -7.23 19.09
C LEU A 226 -4.62 -7.36 18.40
N VAL A 227 -4.16 -6.27 17.77
CA VAL A 227 -2.89 -6.17 17.04
C VAL A 227 -2.33 -4.78 17.30
N PRO A 228 -1.02 -4.62 17.53
CA PRO A 228 -0.45 -3.30 17.75
C PRO A 228 -0.62 -2.42 16.51
N ILE A 229 -0.85 -1.12 16.72
CA ILE A 229 -0.92 -0.13 15.65
C ILE A 229 0.47 0.40 15.37
N GLN A 230 1.19 0.81 16.41
CA GLN A 230 2.54 1.35 16.34
C GLN A 230 3.31 1.12 17.64
N GLY A 231 4.63 1.26 17.57
CA GLY A 231 5.50 1.21 18.73
C GLY A 231 6.88 1.81 18.42
N HIS A 232 7.79 1.73 19.38
CA HIS A 232 9.13 2.29 19.29
C HIS A 232 10.17 1.19 19.13
N CYS A 233 11.16 1.44 18.28
CA CYS A 233 12.34 0.59 18.22
C CYS A 233 13.04 0.58 19.61
N THR A 234 13.40 -0.60 20.09
CA THR A 234 14.08 -0.75 21.38
C THR A 234 15.45 -0.08 21.39
N SER A 235 16.13 -0.05 20.24
CA SER A 235 17.48 0.50 20.08
C SER A 235 17.46 1.99 19.72
N CYS A 236 16.91 2.38 18.59
CA CYS A 236 17.01 3.77 18.10
C CYS A 236 15.80 4.66 18.44
N LYS A 237 14.81 4.13 19.16
CA LYS A 237 13.59 4.84 19.61
C LYS A 237 12.69 5.38 18.49
N LYS A 238 13.02 5.14 17.22
CA LYS A 238 12.15 5.53 16.09
C LYS A 238 10.79 4.88 16.21
N VAL A 239 9.75 5.66 15.96
CA VAL A 239 8.36 5.15 15.88
C VAL A 239 8.17 4.40 14.58
N TRP A 240 7.59 3.22 14.67
CA TRP A 240 7.19 2.39 13.53
C TRP A 240 5.72 2.04 13.62
N THR A 241 5.04 2.01 12.48
CA THR A 241 3.74 1.37 12.39
C THR A 241 3.91 -0.13 12.25
N TRP A 242 3.05 -0.90 12.88
CA TRP A 242 3.05 -2.36 12.77
C TRP A 242 2.95 -2.83 11.31
N GLY A 243 2.07 -2.17 10.54
CA GLY A 243 1.86 -2.48 9.12
C GLY A 243 3.12 -2.31 8.27
N ASP A 244 3.92 -1.26 8.51
CA ASP A 244 5.17 -1.04 7.77
C ASP A 244 6.20 -2.14 8.08
N LEU A 245 6.36 -2.55 9.34
CA LEU A 245 7.28 -3.65 9.71
C LEU A 245 6.83 -5.00 9.10
N ILE A 246 5.55 -5.31 9.14
CA ILE A 246 5.00 -6.53 8.52
C ILE A 246 5.18 -6.49 6.99
N ARG A 247 4.97 -5.34 6.37
CA ARG A 247 5.21 -5.18 4.93
C ARG A 247 6.67 -5.45 4.57
N MET A 248 7.60 -4.90 5.32
CA MET A 248 9.03 -5.12 5.10
C MET A 248 9.42 -6.58 5.29
N SER A 249 8.94 -7.25 6.34
CA SER A 249 9.19 -8.68 6.55
C SER A 249 8.69 -9.55 5.38
N LYS A 250 7.55 -9.20 4.78
CA LYS A 250 7.04 -9.92 3.59
C LYS A 250 7.89 -9.67 2.35
N LEU A 251 8.36 -8.44 2.14
CA LEU A 251 9.25 -8.10 1.02
C LEU A 251 10.53 -8.94 1.05
N ILE A 252 11.14 -9.05 2.23
CA ILE A 252 12.36 -9.85 2.43
C ILE A 252 12.11 -11.31 2.04
N LYS A 253 11.02 -11.90 2.54
CA LYS A 253 10.69 -13.29 2.22
C LYS A 253 10.55 -13.55 0.73
N VAL A 254 9.85 -12.65 0.02
CA VAL A 254 9.68 -12.76 -1.43
C VAL A 254 11.02 -12.63 -2.15
N SER A 255 11.83 -11.65 -1.77
CA SER A 255 13.15 -11.42 -2.36
C SER A 255 14.11 -12.61 -2.18
N LEU A 256 14.07 -13.30 -1.02
CA LEU A 256 14.88 -14.48 -0.77
C LEU A 256 14.39 -15.68 -1.59
N LEU A 257 13.07 -15.86 -1.75
CA LEU A 257 12.51 -16.94 -2.55
C LEU A 257 12.77 -16.77 -4.05
N ASP A 258 12.76 -15.54 -4.56
CA ASP A 258 13.07 -15.25 -5.96
C ASP A 258 14.54 -15.63 -6.27
N GLU A 259 15.49 -15.40 -5.36
CA GLU A 259 16.91 -15.80 -5.50
C GLU A 259 17.11 -17.31 -5.51
N GLU A 260 16.43 -18.05 -4.62
CA GLU A 260 16.50 -19.51 -4.59
C GLU A 260 16.01 -20.15 -5.90
N LEU A 261 15.04 -19.52 -6.58
CA LEU A 261 14.53 -19.97 -7.87
C LEU A 261 15.52 -19.69 -9.00
N ASP A 262 16.13 -18.50 -9.03
CA ASP A 262 17.13 -18.12 -10.06
C ASP A 262 18.38 -18.99 -9.94
N ASP A 263 18.85 -19.31 -8.73
CA ASP A 263 19.98 -20.20 -8.49
C ASP A 263 19.69 -21.66 -8.92
N SER A 264 18.45 -22.11 -8.79
CA SER A 264 18.03 -23.45 -9.21
C SER A 264 17.95 -23.58 -10.74
N GLU A 265 17.58 -22.54 -11.47
CA GLU A 265 17.56 -22.52 -12.93
C GLU A 265 18.98 -22.41 -13.52
N SER A 266 19.89 -21.69 -12.88
CA SER A 266 21.29 -21.59 -13.30
C SER A 266 22.08 -22.88 -13.11
N SER A 267 21.76 -23.66 -12.09
CA SER A 267 22.41 -24.96 -11.82
C SER A 267 21.92 -26.09 -12.74
N SER A 268 20.71 -25.99 -13.28
CA SER A 268 20.15 -26.97 -14.22
C SER A 268 20.63 -26.79 -15.66
N SER A 269 21.12 -25.61 -16.04
CA SER A 269 21.65 -25.33 -17.38
C SER A 269 23.11 -25.71 -17.58
N SER A 270 23.86 -26.04 -16.53
CA SER A 270 25.28 -26.44 -16.60
C SER A 270 25.51 -27.95 -16.76
N SER A 271 24.48 -28.78 -16.77
CA SER A 271 24.60 -30.24 -16.85
C SER A 271 24.31 -30.86 -18.24
N VAL A 272 24.16 -30.06 -19.28
CA VAL A 272 23.84 -30.55 -20.64
C VAL A 272 24.91 -30.13 -21.66
N ILE A 273 26.18 -30.21 -21.34
CA ILE A 273 27.26 -30.22 -22.37
C ILE A 273 28.33 -31.19 -21.88
N ASN A 274 28.15 -32.48 -22.13
CA ASN A 274 29.22 -33.47 -22.34
C ASN A 274 28.59 -34.84 -22.68
N MET A 275 28.25 -35.02 -23.93
CA MET A 275 28.25 -36.34 -24.58
C MET A 275 28.80 -36.19 -26.00
N THR A 276 30.11 -36.21 -26.07
CA THR A 276 30.96 -37.07 -26.92
C THR A 276 30.50 -37.36 -28.35
N ASP A 277 31.13 -36.68 -29.26
CA ASP A 277 31.55 -37.27 -30.53
C ASP A 277 32.66 -38.31 -30.22
N ASP A 278 32.35 -39.59 -30.44
CA ASP A 278 33.33 -40.59 -30.86
C ASP A 278 32.59 -41.82 -31.46
N GLN A 279 33.04 -42.15 -32.65
CA GLN A 279 33.00 -43.44 -33.37
C GLN A 279 32.06 -43.56 -34.60
N VAL A 280 32.81 -43.61 -35.68
CA VAL A 280 32.75 -44.35 -36.96
C VAL A 280 31.90 -43.72 -38.05
#